data_18c78bce0a8dab93bb7c1fd8c72ba163
#
_entry.id   18c78bce0a8dab93bb7c1fd8c72ba163
#
_cell.length_a   1.000
_cell.length_b   1.000
_cell.length_c   1.000
_cell.angle_alpha   90.00
_cell.angle_beta   90.00
_cell.angle_gamma   90.00
#
_symmetry.space_group_name_H-M   'P 1'
#
loop_
_entity.id
_entity.type
_entity.pdbx_description
1 polymer ?
#
loop_
_entity_poly.entity_id
_entity_poly.type
_entity_poly.pdbx_seq_one_letter_code
_entity_poly.pdbx_strand_id
1 'polypeptide(L)'
;MKTPISVKETAYNADQAALDFPPGAEDGYWYLARNNHLYNQLKKNGLDESPILEVGCGSGIVVEFLRKQGLDCKGCDLSDQAAKKSPYLFLSTDANDMEESYRKKVKTLLLLDVIEHIEEPVPFLKKLQTSFPNLEYFVIAVPARKELWSNYDVFFGHFRRYDMKMLRQEMKEIGAKVLVMHYFFKLLYLPGWLTVKLLGKRNLQVGAPQSSFSKALNRIPAAMIRFSDWILPRQWWGSSLLTIVRINKQKG
;
A
#
# COMPACT_ATOMS: atom_id res chain seq x y z
N MET A 1 -22.56 -8.85 -21.17
CA MET A 1 -21.70 -9.41 -20.11
C MET A 1 -20.28 -8.95 -20.43
N LYS A 2 -19.69 -8.09 -19.58
CA LYS A 2 -18.26 -7.75 -19.69
C LYS A 2 -17.46 -8.93 -19.16
N THR A 3 -16.48 -9.41 -19.92
CA THR A 3 -15.53 -10.43 -19.49
C THR A 3 -14.85 -9.95 -18.19
N PRO A 4 -14.70 -10.81 -17.18
CA PRO A 4 -13.95 -10.41 -15.97
C PRO A 4 -12.55 -9.95 -16.39
N ILE A 5 -12.13 -8.79 -15.93
CA ILE A 5 -10.79 -8.25 -16.15
C ILE A 5 -9.79 -9.29 -15.61
N SER A 6 -8.89 -9.78 -16.44
CA SER A 6 -7.88 -10.75 -16.00
C SER A 6 -6.92 -10.05 -15.02
N VAL A 7 -6.42 -10.78 -14.03
CA VAL A 7 -5.49 -10.25 -13.01
C VAL A 7 -4.25 -9.60 -13.65
N LYS A 8 -3.86 -10.01 -14.85
CA LYS A 8 -2.77 -9.38 -15.64
C LYS A 8 -3.07 -7.94 -16.09
N GLU A 9 -4.33 -7.52 -16.13
CA GLU A 9 -4.73 -6.16 -16.56
C GLU A 9 -4.55 -5.11 -15.44
N THR A 10 -4.27 -5.52 -14.20
CA THR A 10 -3.98 -4.62 -13.09
C THR A 10 -2.49 -4.36 -12.89
N ALA A 11 -1.61 -5.05 -13.61
CA ALA A 11 -0.16 -4.82 -13.54
C ALA A 11 0.21 -3.46 -14.13
N TYR A 12 1.12 -2.74 -13.48
CA TYR A 12 1.65 -1.49 -14.02
C TYR A 12 2.34 -1.70 -15.36
N ASN A 13 2.07 -0.79 -16.29
CA ASN A 13 2.86 -0.66 -17.52
C ASN A 13 4.16 0.13 -17.26
N ALA A 14 5.04 0.17 -18.29
CA ALA A 14 6.35 0.83 -18.13
C ALA A 14 6.25 2.31 -17.78
N ASP A 15 5.27 3.04 -18.33
CA ASP A 15 5.09 4.48 -18.08
C ASP A 15 4.63 4.73 -16.63
N GLN A 16 3.68 3.93 -16.14
CA GLN A 16 3.22 4.00 -14.75
C GLN A 16 4.36 3.69 -13.79
N ALA A 17 5.13 2.62 -14.06
CA ALA A 17 6.25 2.24 -13.24
C ALA A 17 7.36 3.31 -13.20
N ALA A 18 7.68 3.93 -14.34
CA ALA A 18 8.69 4.99 -14.43
C ALA A 18 8.30 6.26 -13.65
N LEU A 19 7.00 6.57 -13.59
CA LEU A 19 6.49 7.75 -12.87
C LEU A 19 6.35 7.51 -11.37
N ASP A 20 5.96 6.31 -10.96
CA ASP A 20 5.73 5.98 -9.54
C ASP A 20 7.02 5.56 -8.82
N PHE A 21 7.94 4.88 -9.53
CA PHE A 21 9.19 4.38 -8.97
C PHE A 21 10.45 4.95 -9.66
N PRO A 22 10.59 6.27 -9.81
CA PRO A 22 11.80 6.83 -10.40
C PRO A 22 13.02 6.50 -9.52
N PRO A 23 14.24 6.40 -10.09
CA PRO A 23 15.44 6.15 -9.31
C PRO A 23 15.60 7.13 -8.15
N GLY A 24 15.78 6.63 -6.92
CA GLY A 24 15.87 7.46 -5.70
C GLY A 24 14.53 7.78 -5.06
N ALA A 25 13.41 7.24 -5.54
CA ALA A 25 12.09 7.44 -4.94
C ALA A 25 12.04 7.02 -3.46
N GLU A 26 12.81 5.99 -3.10
CA GLU A 26 12.93 5.50 -1.73
C GLU A 26 13.38 6.55 -0.71
N ASP A 27 14.12 7.56 -1.16
CA ASP A 27 14.59 8.69 -0.35
C ASP A 27 13.65 9.90 -0.41
N GLY A 28 12.57 9.84 -1.18
CA GLY A 28 11.53 10.86 -1.27
C GLY A 28 10.72 10.95 0.03
N TYR A 29 10.29 12.16 0.39
CA TYR A 29 9.58 12.42 1.65
C TYR A 29 8.32 11.55 1.82
N TRP A 30 7.63 11.23 0.72
CA TRP A 30 6.41 10.44 0.74
C TRP A 30 6.70 8.99 1.17
N TYR A 31 7.67 8.33 0.52
CA TYR A 31 8.09 6.96 0.88
C TYR A 31 8.69 6.92 2.28
N LEU A 32 9.53 7.91 2.65
CA LEU A 32 10.09 8.00 4.00
C LEU A 32 9.00 8.10 5.07
N ALA A 33 7.98 8.94 4.86
CA ALA A 33 6.89 9.09 5.81
C ALA A 33 6.01 7.83 5.88
N ARG A 34 5.60 7.27 4.71
CA ARG A 34 4.75 6.07 4.62
C ARG A 34 5.40 4.84 5.25
N ASN A 35 6.63 4.56 4.87
CA ASN A 35 7.33 3.36 5.32
C ASN A 35 7.60 3.39 6.83
N ASN A 36 7.99 4.55 7.38
CA ASN A 36 8.13 4.70 8.83
C ASN A 36 6.79 4.58 9.56
N HIS A 37 5.70 5.14 8.98
CA HIS A 37 4.37 4.99 9.55
C HIS A 37 3.94 3.52 9.59
N LEU A 38 4.09 2.80 8.48
CA LEU A 38 3.81 1.37 8.36
C LEU A 38 4.62 0.57 9.39
N TYR A 39 5.95 0.75 9.44
CA TYR A 39 6.83 0.06 10.38
C TYR A 39 6.37 0.24 11.83
N ASN A 40 6.07 1.48 12.22
CA ASN A 40 5.58 1.77 13.56
C ASN A 40 4.24 1.08 13.86
N GLN A 41 3.35 0.96 12.85
CA GLN A 41 2.08 0.24 13.03
C GLN A 41 2.31 -1.27 13.16
N LEU A 42 3.21 -1.86 12.37
CA LEU A 42 3.57 -3.28 12.47
C LEU A 42 4.13 -3.59 13.87
N LYS A 43 5.13 -2.82 14.32
CA LYS A 43 5.73 -2.97 15.66
C LYS A 43 4.69 -2.84 16.78
N LYS A 44 3.86 -1.78 16.73
CA LYS A 44 2.87 -1.51 17.77
C LYS A 44 1.82 -2.62 17.91
N ASN A 45 1.56 -3.35 16.84
CA ASN A 45 0.54 -4.41 16.82
C ASN A 45 1.15 -5.82 16.85
N GLY A 46 2.47 -5.98 17.07
CA GLY A 46 3.15 -7.26 17.18
C GLY A 46 3.17 -8.06 15.87
N LEU A 47 3.22 -7.37 14.72
CA LEU A 47 3.22 -7.98 13.39
C LEU A 47 4.62 -8.07 12.77
N ASP A 48 5.65 -7.75 13.53
CA ASP A 48 7.04 -7.72 13.09
C ASP A 48 7.83 -9.02 13.36
N GLU A 49 7.23 -9.96 14.08
CA GLU A 49 7.88 -11.24 14.48
C GLU A 49 7.56 -12.41 13.54
N SER A 50 6.70 -12.22 12.55
CA SER A 50 6.26 -13.28 11.64
C SER A 50 6.52 -12.93 10.18
N PRO A 51 6.66 -13.95 9.30
CA PRO A 51 6.87 -13.70 7.88
C PRO A 51 5.76 -12.84 7.26
N ILE A 52 6.18 -11.79 6.57
CA ILE A 52 5.34 -10.81 5.89
C ILE A 52 5.51 -10.96 4.38
N LEU A 53 4.41 -10.91 3.63
CA LEU A 53 4.44 -10.78 2.18
C LEU A 53 3.72 -9.51 1.76
N GLU A 54 4.39 -8.66 1.00
CA GLU A 54 3.77 -7.54 0.28
C GLU A 54 3.27 -8.02 -1.09
N VAL A 55 1.97 -7.92 -1.32
CA VAL A 55 1.33 -8.24 -2.60
C VAL A 55 1.16 -6.94 -3.38
N GLY A 56 1.64 -6.89 -4.63
CA GLY A 56 1.74 -5.66 -5.40
C GLY A 56 2.92 -4.80 -4.93
N CYS A 57 4.11 -5.41 -4.78
CA CYS A 57 5.28 -4.74 -4.18
C CYS A 57 5.98 -3.74 -5.12
N GLY A 58 5.60 -3.68 -6.40
CA GLY A 58 6.21 -2.82 -7.40
C GLY A 58 7.75 -2.96 -7.42
N SER A 59 8.46 -1.86 -7.20
CA SER A 59 9.92 -1.85 -7.17
C SER A 59 10.54 -2.43 -5.89
N GLY A 60 9.74 -2.88 -4.92
CA GLY A 60 10.21 -3.46 -3.66
C GLY A 60 10.72 -2.45 -2.63
N ILE A 61 10.42 -1.17 -2.77
CA ILE A 61 10.86 -0.11 -1.83
C ILE A 61 10.49 -0.44 -0.39
N VAL A 62 9.26 -0.91 -0.16
CA VAL A 62 8.77 -1.24 1.19
C VAL A 62 9.45 -2.51 1.70
N VAL A 63 9.56 -3.54 0.87
CA VAL A 63 10.25 -4.79 1.22
C VAL A 63 11.68 -4.50 1.70
N GLU A 64 12.45 -3.77 0.89
CA GLU A 64 13.83 -3.40 1.23
C GLU A 64 13.92 -2.54 2.51
N PHE A 65 12.97 -1.62 2.68
CA PHE A 65 12.92 -0.81 3.90
C PHE A 65 12.65 -1.68 5.14
N LEU A 66 11.63 -2.55 5.11
CA LEU A 66 11.27 -3.39 6.25
C LEU A 66 12.37 -4.40 6.58
N ARG A 67 13.04 -4.96 5.57
CA ARG A 67 14.20 -5.83 5.78
C ARG A 67 15.38 -5.12 6.43
N LYS A 68 15.66 -3.87 6.06
CA LYS A 68 16.66 -3.03 6.75
C LYS A 68 16.32 -2.76 8.21
N GLN A 69 15.02 -2.83 8.58
CA GLN A 69 14.55 -2.75 9.96
C GLN A 69 14.56 -4.12 10.68
N GLY A 70 15.03 -5.19 10.03
CA GLY A 70 15.13 -6.52 10.59
C GLY A 70 13.89 -7.40 10.47
N LEU A 71 12.86 -6.98 9.71
CA LEU A 71 11.65 -7.78 9.52
C LEU A 71 11.84 -8.83 8.40
N ASP A 72 11.27 -10.01 8.58
CA ASP A 72 11.21 -11.02 7.51
C ASP A 72 10.09 -10.67 6.52
N CYS A 73 10.42 -9.81 5.55
CA CYS A 73 9.50 -9.34 4.53
C CYS A 73 9.98 -9.76 3.14
N LYS A 74 9.06 -10.26 2.32
CA LYS A 74 9.23 -10.49 0.89
C LYS A 74 8.10 -9.81 0.12
N GLY A 75 8.24 -9.68 -1.20
CA GLY A 75 7.23 -9.07 -2.05
C GLY A 75 6.95 -9.89 -3.29
N CYS A 76 5.73 -9.82 -3.82
CA CYS A 76 5.39 -10.31 -5.14
C CYS A 76 4.64 -9.25 -5.94
N ASP A 77 4.84 -9.28 -7.26
CA ASP A 77 4.18 -8.37 -8.19
C ASP A 77 3.89 -9.08 -9.51
N LEU A 78 2.79 -8.70 -10.15
CA LEU A 78 2.44 -9.18 -11.50
C LEU A 78 3.33 -8.57 -12.58
N SER A 79 3.83 -7.37 -12.33
CA SER A 79 4.75 -6.64 -13.20
C SER A 79 6.21 -6.92 -12.84
N ASP A 80 7.10 -6.81 -13.82
CA ASP A 80 8.56 -6.78 -13.63
C ASP A 80 9.16 -5.41 -13.98
N GLN A 81 8.32 -4.45 -14.40
CA GLN A 81 8.73 -3.19 -15.03
C GLN A 81 9.48 -2.25 -14.06
N ALA A 82 9.12 -2.26 -12.78
CA ALA A 82 9.65 -1.32 -11.80
C ALA A 82 10.71 -1.93 -10.88
N ALA A 83 11.04 -3.20 -11.04
CA ALA A 83 11.74 -3.92 -10.01
C ALA A 83 13.25 -3.78 -10.06
N LYS A 84 13.86 -3.55 -8.91
CA LYS A 84 15.27 -3.87 -8.68
C LYS A 84 15.40 -5.38 -8.54
N LYS A 85 16.47 -5.98 -9.11
CA LYS A 85 16.79 -7.39 -8.85
C LYS A 85 17.08 -7.57 -7.36
N SER A 86 16.23 -8.30 -6.66
CA SER A 86 16.39 -8.60 -5.24
C SER A 86 15.95 -10.04 -4.99
N PRO A 87 16.67 -10.82 -4.17
CA PRO A 87 16.27 -12.20 -3.83
C PRO A 87 15.00 -12.27 -2.97
N TYR A 88 14.48 -11.12 -2.56
CA TYR A 88 13.28 -11.01 -1.74
C TYR A 88 12.03 -10.69 -2.55
N LEU A 89 12.15 -10.52 -3.89
CA LEU A 89 11.05 -10.15 -4.77
C LEU A 89 10.74 -11.29 -5.76
N PHE A 90 9.47 -11.65 -5.84
CA PHE A 90 8.90 -12.59 -6.78
C PHE A 90 8.13 -11.79 -7.83
N LEU A 91 8.76 -11.56 -8.96
CA LEU A 91 8.22 -10.74 -10.04
C LEU A 91 7.50 -11.59 -11.07
N SER A 92 6.60 -10.98 -11.88
CA SER A 92 5.72 -11.69 -12.80
C SER A 92 4.98 -12.85 -12.11
N THR A 93 4.62 -12.65 -10.83
CA THR A 93 4.10 -13.71 -9.96
C THR A 93 2.80 -13.28 -9.30
N ASP A 94 1.71 -14.04 -9.52
CA ASP A 94 0.49 -13.91 -8.71
C ASP A 94 0.76 -14.51 -7.32
N ALA A 95 0.38 -13.80 -6.28
CA ALA A 95 0.51 -14.27 -4.90
C ALA A 95 -0.16 -15.64 -4.66
N ASN A 96 -1.25 -15.90 -5.38
CA ASN A 96 -1.99 -17.17 -5.27
C ASN A 96 -1.23 -18.36 -5.89
N ASP A 97 -0.32 -18.10 -6.84
CA ASP A 97 0.44 -19.12 -7.57
C ASP A 97 1.81 -19.38 -6.96
N MET A 98 2.17 -18.66 -5.88
CA MET A 98 3.41 -18.92 -5.13
C MET A 98 3.43 -20.32 -4.55
N GLU A 99 4.64 -20.86 -4.33
CA GLU A 99 4.80 -22.19 -3.75
C GLU A 99 4.03 -22.35 -2.43
N GLU A 100 3.28 -23.44 -2.30
CA GLU A 100 2.41 -23.70 -1.14
C GLU A 100 3.20 -23.73 0.17
N SER A 101 4.42 -24.28 0.15
CA SER A 101 5.33 -24.34 1.30
C SER A 101 5.68 -22.94 1.83
N TYR A 102 5.79 -21.94 0.94
CA TYR A 102 6.00 -20.56 1.31
C TYR A 102 4.71 -19.89 1.80
N ARG A 103 3.58 -20.07 1.07
CA ARG A 103 2.28 -19.51 1.46
C ARG A 103 1.84 -19.95 2.85
N LYS A 104 2.17 -21.20 3.25
CA LYS A 104 1.92 -21.72 4.61
C LYS A 104 2.74 -21.02 5.71
N LYS A 105 3.85 -20.35 5.39
CA LYS A 105 4.66 -19.62 6.38
C LYS A 105 4.15 -18.20 6.63
N VAL A 106 3.49 -17.59 5.64
CA VAL A 106 3.05 -16.20 5.69
C VAL A 106 1.88 -16.04 6.66
N LYS A 107 2.01 -15.11 7.59
CA LYS A 107 0.96 -14.77 8.56
C LYS A 107 0.36 -13.39 8.32
N THR A 108 1.10 -12.50 7.67
CA THR A 108 0.68 -11.12 7.39
C THR A 108 0.84 -10.80 5.92
N LEU A 109 -0.24 -10.34 5.28
CA LEU A 109 -0.19 -9.77 3.94
C LEU A 109 -0.29 -8.25 4.02
N LEU A 110 0.64 -7.57 3.35
CA LEU A 110 0.57 -6.13 3.08
C LEU A 110 -0.06 -5.91 1.71
N LEU A 111 -1.03 -5.02 1.64
CA LEU A 111 -1.70 -4.55 0.42
C LEU A 111 -1.64 -3.03 0.44
N LEU A 112 -0.56 -2.48 -0.13
CA LEU A 112 -0.26 -1.06 -0.07
C LEU A 112 -0.47 -0.43 -1.43
N ASP A 113 -1.52 0.35 -1.55
CA ASP A 113 -1.98 0.95 -2.81
C ASP A 113 -2.26 -0.15 -3.88
N VAL A 114 -3.11 -1.15 -3.53
CA VAL A 114 -3.45 -2.31 -4.37
C VAL A 114 -4.95 -2.42 -4.62
N ILE A 115 -5.78 -2.44 -3.57
CA ILE A 115 -7.20 -2.79 -3.71
C ILE A 115 -8.04 -1.71 -4.40
N GLU A 116 -7.55 -0.49 -4.52
CA GLU A 116 -8.14 0.57 -5.35
C GLU A 116 -8.08 0.26 -6.85
N HIS A 117 -7.13 -0.58 -7.27
CA HIS A 117 -6.99 -1.06 -8.65
C HIS A 117 -7.84 -2.30 -8.95
N ILE A 118 -8.53 -2.83 -7.95
CA ILE A 118 -9.36 -4.02 -8.07
C ILE A 118 -10.83 -3.60 -8.12
N GLU A 119 -11.54 -3.96 -9.20
CA GLU A 119 -12.95 -3.60 -9.36
C GLU A 119 -13.82 -4.23 -8.27
N GLU A 120 -13.55 -5.49 -7.93
CA GLU A 120 -14.23 -6.25 -6.87
C GLU A 120 -13.23 -6.72 -5.79
N PRO A 121 -12.88 -5.86 -4.81
CA PRO A 121 -11.84 -6.16 -3.82
C PRO A 121 -12.22 -7.30 -2.86
N VAL A 122 -13.51 -7.48 -2.53
CA VAL A 122 -13.95 -8.53 -1.61
C VAL A 122 -13.66 -9.95 -2.12
N PRO A 123 -14.02 -10.34 -3.36
CA PRO A 123 -13.61 -11.62 -3.95
C PRO A 123 -12.08 -11.81 -3.98
N PHE A 124 -11.33 -10.76 -4.33
CA PHE A 124 -9.86 -10.80 -4.35
C PHE A 124 -9.28 -11.10 -2.97
N LEU A 125 -9.73 -10.39 -1.93
CA LEU A 125 -9.29 -10.60 -0.55
C LEU A 125 -9.67 -12.00 -0.04
N LYS A 126 -10.86 -12.50 -0.36
CA LYS A 126 -11.28 -13.87 -0.01
C LYS A 126 -10.42 -14.93 -0.71
N LYS A 127 -10.03 -14.71 -1.97
CA LYS A 127 -9.10 -15.59 -2.68
C LYS A 127 -7.75 -15.66 -1.96
N LEU A 128 -7.21 -14.51 -1.54
CA LEU A 128 -5.98 -14.49 -0.75
C LEU A 128 -6.12 -15.21 0.59
N GLN A 129 -7.25 -15.05 1.32
CA GLN A 129 -7.50 -15.80 2.55
C GLN A 129 -7.47 -17.33 2.33
N THR A 130 -8.00 -17.79 1.21
CA THR A 130 -8.00 -19.23 0.86
C THR A 130 -6.60 -19.70 0.46
N SER A 131 -5.86 -18.88 -0.28
CA SER A 131 -4.53 -19.25 -0.78
C SER A 131 -3.45 -19.27 0.31
N PHE A 132 -3.65 -18.55 1.41
CA PHE A 132 -2.70 -18.44 2.52
C PHE A 132 -3.29 -19.05 3.81
N PRO A 133 -3.17 -20.37 4.03
CA PRO A 133 -3.94 -21.07 5.07
C PRO A 133 -3.59 -20.66 6.51
N ASN A 134 -2.41 -20.09 6.73
CA ASN A 134 -1.97 -19.60 8.04
C ASN A 134 -2.04 -18.07 8.16
N LEU A 135 -2.68 -17.40 7.20
CA LEU A 135 -2.86 -15.95 7.24
C LEU A 135 -3.67 -15.53 8.47
N GLU A 136 -3.14 -14.56 9.20
CA GLU A 136 -3.76 -14.01 10.40
C GLU A 136 -4.16 -12.55 10.23
N TYR A 137 -3.41 -11.80 9.41
CA TYR A 137 -3.60 -10.37 9.29
C TYR A 137 -3.52 -9.86 7.85
N PHE A 138 -4.39 -8.92 7.52
CA PHE A 138 -4.15 -7.97 6.43
C PHE A 138 -3.75 -6.61 7.01
N VAL A 139 -2.76 -5.98 6.40
CA VAL A 139 -2.42 -4.58 6.57
C VAL A 139 -2.63 -3.89 5.23
N ILE A 140 -3.61 -3.02 5.17
CA ILE A 140 -4.08 -2.41 3.92
C ILE A 140 -3.89 -0.90 4.03
N ALA A 141 -3.21 -0.31 3.06
CA ALA A 141 -3.16 1.14 2.88
C ALA A 141 -3.70 1.50 1.49
N VAL A 142 -4.56 2.51 1.43
CA VAL A 142 -5.25 2.93 0.20
C VAL A 142 -5.34 4.44 0.10
N PRO A 143 -5.40 5.00 -1.11
CA PRO A 143 -5.73 6.40 -1.31
C PRO A 143 -7.12 6.69 -0.78
N ALA A 144 -7.23 7.75 0.01
CA ALA A 144 -8.46 8.13 0.67
C ALA A 144 -9.05 9.42 0.10
N ARG A 145 -10.33 9.68 0.47
CA ARG A 145 -11.05 10.92 0.17
C ARG A 145 -11.36 11.10 -1.31
N LYS A 146 -12.62 10.85 -1.66
CA LYS A 146 -13.14 10.97 -3.04
C LYS A 146 -12.95 12.38 -3.63
N GLU A 147 -12.95 13.42 -2.80
CA GLU A 147 -12.73 14.82 -3.20
C GLU A 147 -11.30 15.11 -3.64
N LEU A 148 -10.37 14.17 -3.46
CA LEU A 148 -9.00 14.23 -3.99
C LEU A 148 -8.84 13.49 -5.32
N TRP A 149 -9.94 12.95 -5.89
CA TRP A 149 -9.92 12.28 -7.20
C TRP A 149 -9.39 13.22 -8.28
N SER A 150 -8.48 12.74 -9.11
CA SER A 150 -7.82 13.55 -10.11
C SER A 150 -7.35 12.74 -11.32
N ASN A 151 -6.67 13.39 -12.25
CA ASN A 151 -5.98 12.75 -13.37
C ASN A 151 -4.97 11.68 -12.92
N TYR A 152 -4.43 11.78 -11.71
CA TYR A 152 -3.54 10.78 -11.11
C TYR A 152 -4.26 9.44 -10.94
N ASP A 153 -5.44 9.46 -10.34
CA ASP A 153 -6.23 8.25 -10.11
C ASP A 153 -6.64 7.57 -11.42
N VAL A 154 -7.00 8.37 -12.44
CA VAL A 154 -7.35 7.87 -13.77
C VAL A 154 -6.15 7.25 -14.46
N PHE A 155 -4.99 7.91 -14.42
CA PHE A 155 -3.76 7.45 -15.06
C PHE A 155 -3.27 6.11 -14.47
N PHE A 156 -3.32 5.99 -13.15
CA PHE A 156 -2.92 4.76 -12.45
C PHE A 156 -4.01 3.68 -12.43
N GLY A 157 -5.19 3.93 -13.02
CA GLY A 157 -6.25 2.93 -13.16
C GLY A 157 -7.00 2.65 -11.85
N HIS A 158 -7.12 3.64 -10.96
CA HIS A 158 -7.93 3.48 -9.77
C HIS A 158 -9.41 3.35 -10.10
N PHE A 159 -10.11 2.46 -9.43
CA PHE A 159 -11.58 2.40 -9.46
C PHE A 159 -12.20 3.34 -8.44
N ARG A 160 -11.49 3.61 -7.31
CA ARG A 160 -12.02 4.40 -6.19
C ARG A 160 -10.94 4.98 -5.30
N ARG A 161 -11.37 5.99 -4.51
CA ARG A 161 -10.69 6.41 -3.29
C ARG A 161 -11.55 6.04 -2.10
N TYR A 162 -10.95 5.57 -1.04
CA TYR A 162 -11.64 4.99 0.10
C TYR A 162 -12.04 6.03 1.16
N ASP A 163 -13.09 5.72 1.89
CA ASP A 163 -13.36 6.25 3.22
C ASP A 163 -13.43 5.12 4.24
N MET A 164 -13.48 5.48 5.53
CA MET A 164 -13.52 4.48 6.60
C MET A 164 -14.76 3.58 6.55
N LYS A 165 -15.90 4.10 6.08
CA LYS A 165 -17.15 3.35 6.02
C LYS A 165 -17.07 2.27 4.95
N MET A 166 -16.62 2.64 3.75
CA MET A 166 -16.42 1.72 2.63
C MET A 166 -15.44 0.61 3.00
N LEU A 167 -14.24 0.96 3.46
CA LEU A 167 -13.23 -0.03 3.81
C LEU A 167 -13.67 -0.94 4.97
N ARG A 168 -14.37 -0.39 5.98
CA ARG A 168 -14.92 -1.19 7.07
C ARG A 168 -15.98 -2.19 6.61
N GLN A 169 -16.80 -1.81 5.63
CA GLN A 169 -17.80 -2.70 5.05
C GLN A 169 -17.15 -3.87 4.33
N GLU A 170 -16.15 -3.62 3.49
CA GLU A 170 -15.40 -4.67 2.79
C GLU A 170 -14.70 -5.63 3.77
N MET A 171 -14.09 -5.09 4.85
CA MET A 171 -13.48 -5.93 5.89
C MET A 171 -14.50 -6.80 6.61
N LYS A 172 -15.71 -6.29 6.85
CA LYS A 172 -16.81 -7.08 7.41
C LYS A 172 -17.25 -8.21 6.46
N GLU A 173 -17.33 -7.94 5.15
CA GLU A 173 -17.74 -8.91 4.14
C GLU A 173 -16.74 -10.07 3.95
N ILE A 174 -15.45 -9.82 4.22
CA ILE A 174 -14.44 -10.89 4.27
C ILE A 174 -14.35 -11.57 5.64
N GLY A 175 -15.23 -11.24 6.59
CA GLY A 175 -15.25 -11.84 7.93
C GLY A 175 -14.08 -11.40 8.83
N ALA A 176 -13.40 -10.30 8.53
CA ALA A 176 -12.25 -9.83 9.29
C ALA A 176 -12.63 -8.83 10.38
N LYS A 177 -11.92 -8.86 11.52
CA LYS A 177 -12.07 -7.91 12.62
C LYS A 177 -11.09 -6.76 12.46
N VAL A 178 -11.60 -5.54 12.34
CA VAL A 178 -10.77 -4.32 12.31
C VAL A 178 -10.13 -4.09 13.69
N LEU A 179 -8.80 -4.07 13.74
CA LEU A 179 -8.00 -3.75 14.94
C LEU A 179 -7.58 -2.27 14.94
N VAL A 180 -7.14 -1.79 13.79
CA VAL A 180 -6.70 -0.42 13.58
C VAL A 180 -7.33 0.10 12.30
N MET A 181 -7.79 1.35 12.32
CA MET A 181 -8.23 2.07 11.12
C MET A 181 -8.09 3.56 11.35
N HIS A 182 -7.31 4.24 10.53
CA HIS A 182 -7.11 5.67 10.64
C HIS A 182 -6.61 6.30 9.34
N TYR A 183 -6.92 7.58 9.17
CA TYR A 183 -6.32 8.39 8.13
C TYR A 183 -4.88 8.77 8.50
N PHE A 184 -4.02 8.85 7.50
CA PHE A 184 -2.66 9.36 7.60
C PHE A 184 -2.35 10.29 6.41
N PHE A 185 -1.16 10.89 6.38
CA PHE A 185 -0.81 11.97 5.44
C PHE A 185 -1.74 13.18 5.60
N LYS A 186 -2.01 13.54 6.86
CA LYS A 186 -2.92 14.64 7.19
C LYS A 186 -2.43 15.99 6.67
N LEU A 187 -1.12 16.24 6.77
CA LEU A 187 -0.50 17.47 6.26
C LEU A 187 -0.65 17.61 4.74
N LEU A 188 -0.73 16.50 4.00
CA LEU A 188 -0.85 16.51 2.54
C LEU A 188 -2.29 16.67 2.05
N TYR A 189 -3.28 16.50 2.93
CA TYR A 189 -4.69 16.57 2.51
C TYR A 189 -5.08 17.93 1.97
N LEU A 190 -4.86 19.01 2.74
CA LEU A 190 -5.31 20.35 2.36
C LEU A 190 -4.59 20.87 1.10
N PRO A 191 -3.25 20.78 0.97
CA PRO A 191 -2.57 21.12 -0.27
C PRO A 191 -3.06 20.30 -1.46
N GLY A 192 -3.26 18.99 -1.30
CA GLY A 192 -3.78 18.12 -2.34
C GLY A 192 -5.20 18.52 -2.78
N TRP A 193 -6.08 18.80 -1.83
CA TRP A 193 -7.43 19.27 -2.11
C TRP A 193 -7.45 20.63 -2.84
N LEU A 194 -6.66 21.60 -2.38
CA LEU A 194 -6.52 22.89 -3.05
C LEU A 194 -6.00 22.73 -4.48
N THR A 195 -4.99 21.89 -4.68
CA THR A 195 -4.43 21.61 -6.01
C THR A 195 -5.51 21.04 -6.95
N VAL A 196 -6.25 20.04 -6.51
CA VAL A 196 -7.32 19.46 -7.33
C VAL A 196 -8.44 20.47 -7.59
N LYS A 197 -8.86 21.22 -6.57
CA LYS A 197 -9.95 22.19 -6.69
C LYS A 197 -9.62 23.38 -7.58
N LEU A 198 -8.38 23.88 -7.51
CA LEU A 198 -7.98 25.09 -8.24
C LEU A 198 -7.42 24.81 -9.63
N LEU A 199 -6.66 23.69 -9.76
CA LEU A 199 -5.95 23.35 -11.00
C LEU A 199 -6.63 22.22 -11.78
N GLY A 200 -7.57 21.49 -11.17
CA GLY A 200 -8.25 20.34 -11.78
C GLY A 200 -7.37 19.11 -12.03
N LYS A 201 -6.07 19.21 -11.74
CA LYS A 201 -5.08 18.15 -12.02
C LYS A 201 -3.93 18.17 -11.03
N ARG A 202 -3.24 17.03 -10.91
CA ARG A 202 -2.03 16.83 -10.10
C ARG A 202 -0.85 16.46 -11.00
N ASN A 203 0.36 16.72 -10.52
CA ASN A 203 1.56 16.13 -11.11
C ASN A 203 1.52 14.61 -10.92
N LEU A 204 1.85 13.87 -11.98
CA LEU A 204 1.89 12.39 -11.96
C LEU A 204 3.22 11.86 -11.40
N GLN A 205 4.29 12.64 -11.55
CA GLN A 205 5.62 12.19 -11.16
C GLN A 205 5.84 12.27 -9.64
N VAL A 206 6.29 11.19 -9.05
CA VAL A 206 6.78 11.17 -7.67
C VAL A 206 8.15 11.85 -7.61
N GLY A 207 8.32 12.77 -6.67
CA GLY A 207 9.60 13.46 -6.47
C GLY A 207 10.68 12.50 -5.93
N ALA A 208 11.79 12.37 -6.67
CA ALA A 208 12.92 11.53 -6.30
C ALA A 208 14.20 12.39 -6.11
N PRO A 209 14.72 12.50 -4.88
CA PRO A 209 15.93 13.26 -4.63
C PRO A 209 17.17 12.53 -5.18
N GLN A 210 18.01 13.24 -5.94
CA GLN A 210 19.16 12.66 -6.63
C GLN A 210 20.50 12.90 -5.90
N SER A 211 20.63 13.99 -5.15
CA SER A 211 21.86 14.34 -4.43
C SER A 211 21.75 14.01 -2.94
N SER A 212 22.89 13.83 -2.26
CA SER A 212 22.93 13.62 -0.80
C SER A 212 22.29 14.78 -0.04
N PHE A 213 22.45 16.02 -0.53
CA PHE A 213 21.80 17.19 0.04
C PHE A 213 20.27 17.15 -0.12
N SER A 214 19.77 16.83 -1.33
CA SER A 214 18.32 16.73 -1.55
C SER A 214 17.68 15.57 -0.79
N LYS A 215 18.38 14.45 -0.59
CA LYS A 215 17.96 13.34 0.27
C LYS A 215 17.82 13.78 1.73
N ALA A 216 18.82 14.52 2.25
CA ALA A 216 18.77 15.05 3.60
C ALA A 216 17.60 16.05 3.76
N LEU A 217 17.38 16.92 2.78
CA LEU A 217 16.28 17.88 2.79
C LEU A 217 14.89 17.21 2.78
N ASN A 218 14.72 16.09 2.08
CA ASN A 218 13.46 15.32 2.05
C ASN A 218 13.06 14.73 3.41
N ARG A 219 14.00 14.57 4.34
CA ARG A 219 13.72 14.10 5.71
C ARG A 219 12.88 15.10 6.51
N ILE A 220 13.00 16.40 6.21
CA ILE A 220 12.24 17.45 6.92
C ILE A 220 10.73 17.33 6.67
N PRO A 221 10.22 17.40 5.42
CA PRO A 221 8.79 17.23 5.18
C PRO A 221 8.30 15.84 5.60
N ALA A 222 9.11 14.78 5.46
CA ALA A 222 8.76 13.46 5.98
C ALA A 222 8.55 13.47 7.51
N ALA A 223 9.41 14.16 8.27
CA ALA A 223 9.26 14.31 9.71
C ALA A 223 8.02 15.15 10.08
N MET A 224 7.76 16.24 9.36
CA MET A 224 6.58 17.09 9.55
C MET A 224 5.27 16.31 9.31
N ILE A 225 5.20 15.49 8.25
CA ILE A 225 4.06 14.64 7.96
C ILE A 225 3.84 13.66 9.11
N ARG A 226 4.88 12.94 9.54
CA ARG A 226 4.80 11.99 10.67
C ARG A 226 4.37 12.66 11.96
N PHE A 227 4.89 13.85 12.25
CA PHE A 227 4.51 14.65 13.41
C PHE A 227 3.03 15.05 13.35
N SER A 228 2.55 15.53 12.20
CA SER A 228 1.13 15.84 12.01
C SER A 228 0.22 14.62 12.19
N ASP A 229 0.66 13.45 11.69
CA ASP A 229 -0.09 12.20 11.85
C ASP A 229 -0.13 11.70 13.31
N TRP A 230 0.89 12.06 14.11
CA TRP A 230 0.96 11.71 15.52
C TRP A 230 0.08 12.61 16.40
N ILE A 231 0.09 13.95 16.18
CA ILE A 231 -0.62 14.91 17.05
C ILE A 231 -2.09 15.07 16.70
N LEU A 232 -2.47 14.96 15.41
CA LEU A 232 -3.85 15.18 14.98
C LEU A 232 -4.70 13.93 15.18
N PRO A 233 -6.01 14.08 15.51
CA PRO A 233 -6.91 12.95 15.73
C PRO A 233 -6.93 11.97 14.55
N ARG A 234 -6.92 10.67 14.86
CA ARG A 234 -6.84 9.59 13.86
C ARG A 234 -8.00 9.55 12.86
N GLN A 235 -9.15 10.09 13.24
CA GLN A 235 -10.37 10.09 12.43
C GLN A 235 -10.49 11.31 11.54
N TRP A 236 -9.59 12.29 11.73
CA TRP A 236 -9.60 13.52 10.93
C TRP A 236 -9.17 13.22 9.49
N TRP A 237 -9.19 14.26 8.66
CA TRP A 237 -8.78 14.18 7.27
C TRP A 237 -7.37 13.63 7.09
N GLY A 238 -7.14 13.02 5.94
CA GLY A 238 -5.85 12.51 5.49
C GLY A 238 -6.00 12.03 4.06
N SER A 239 -4.94 12.10 3.26
CA SER A 239 -4.99 11.70 1.86
C SER A 239 -4.90 10.19 1.66
N SER A 240 -4.59 9.44 2.71
CA SER A 240 -4.51 7.98 2.70
C SER A 240 -5.16 7.39 3.95
N LEU A 241 -5.60 6.14 3.86
CA LEU A 241 -6.27 5.39 4.91
C LEU A 241 -5.50 4.08 5.15
N LEU A 242 -5.17 3.78 6.40
CA LEU A 242 -4.55 2.52 6.79
C LEU A 242 -5.51 1.73 7.67
N THR A 243 -5.59 0.42 7.43
CA THR A 243 -6.26 -0.52 8.32
C THR A 243 -5.40 -1.75 8.59
N ILE A 244 -5.47 -2.25 9.81
CA ILE A 244 -4.98 -3.57 10.23
C ILE A 244 -6.19 -4.37 10.64
N VAL A 245 -6.38 -5.52 10.01
CA VAL A 245 -7.48 -6.42 10.34
C VAL A 245 -6.97 -7.80 10.68
N ARG A 246 -7.63 -8.45 11.63
CA ARG A 246 -7.40 -9.85 11.97
C ARG A 246 -8.43 -10.70 11.27
N ILE A 247 -7.98 -11.76 10.61
CA ILE A 247 -8.83 -12.73 9.94
C ILE A 247 -9.40 -13.67 11.01
N ASN A 248 -10.71 -13.80 11.04
CA ASN A 248 -11.35 -14.80 11.86
C ASN A 248 -11.22 -16.16 11.17
N LYS A 249 -10.36 -17.04 11.68
CA LYS A 249 -10.33 -18.43 11.19
C LYS A 249 -11.71 -19.02 11.46
N GLN A 250 -12.43 -19.38 10.40
CA GLN A 250 -13.61 -20.23 10.59
C GLN A 250 -13.09 -21.51 11.26
N LYS A 251 -13.62 -21.82 12.44
CA LYS A 251 -13.43 -23.15 13.04
C LYS A 251 -14.10 -24.12 12.06
N GLY A 252 -13.30 -24.87 11.32
CA GLY A 252 -13.73 -26.04 10.57
C GLY A 252 -14.24 -27.14 11.51
#